data_0215f20df15b401e11df1ba13c21d6e0
#
_entry.id   0215f20df15b401e11df1ba13c21d6e0
#
_cell.length_a   1.000
_cell.length_b   1.000
_cell.length_c   1.000
_cell.angle_alpha   90.00
_cell.angle_beta   90.00
_cell.angle_gamma   90.00
#
_symmetry.space_group_name_H-M   'P 1'
#
loop_
_entity.id
_entity.type
_entity.pdbx_description
1 polymer ?
#
loop_
_entity_poly.entity_id
_entity_poly.type
_entity_poly.pdbx_seq_one_letter_code
_entity_poly.pdbx_strand_id
1 'polypeptide(L)'
;MPDASERSIPATPRRREAARQQGSMPMAAILAWVATVAAALVLLPHWLRTALPAAADLMRQSLAAAIRDPSDLSIEAISPAAILPVSLVLPTAALVLVAGSVGLAVRFFLDGSAWRLGRAAPALDRINPLAGIARIVSLQTLWSIVGNACGLAALVAVAAWSATPLFSLIASADPAPESGPWMAAVGRMLLPVVATAGGLAACQWGLARMRFEKRIRMTPDEFKDESRGMQADPKIRLLQRKSG
;
A
#
# COMPACT_ATOMS: atom_id res chain seq x y z
N MET A 1 -24.48 -21.08 18.51
CA MET A 1 -23.09 -20.91 18.01
C MET A 1 -22.17 -21.45 19.09
N PRO A 2 -21.25 -22.39 18.80
CA PRO A 2 -20.32 -22.88 19.80
C PRO A 2 -19.46 -21.74 20.33
N ASP A 3 -19.17 -21.79 21.64
CA ASP A 3 -18.52 -20.73 22.38
C ASP A 3 -17.10 -20.50 21.85
N ALA A 4 -16.65 -19.24 21.81
CA ALA A 4 -15.31 -18.89 21.31
C ALA A 4 -14.17 -19.52 22.14
N SER A 5 -14.46 -19.96 23.38
CA SER A 5 -13.55 -20.65 24.28
C SER A 5 -13.22 -22.08 23.85
N GLU A 6 -14.12 -22.76 23.08
CA GLU A 6 -13.92 -24.12 22.62
C GLU A 6 -13.04 -24.25 21.38
N ARG A 7 -12.74 -23.13 20.69
CA ARG A 7 -11.93 -23.09 19.48
C ARG A 7 -10.44 -23.06 19.79
N SER A 8 -9.87 -24.21 20.13
CA SER A 8 -8.47 -24.37 20.55
C SER A 8 -7.55 -24.82 19.41
N ILE A 9 -8.08 -25.54 18.39
CA ILE A 9 -7.29 -26.18 17.34
C ILE A 9 -7.00 -25.20 16.21
N PRO A 10 -5.72 -25.11 15.72
CA PRO A 10 -5.38 -24.27 14.57
C PRO A 10 -6.09 -24.75 13.30
N ALA A 11 -6.48 -23.81 12.44
CA ALA A 11 -7.18 -24.10 11.19
C ALA A 11 -6.31 -24.96 10.24
N THR A 12 -6.96 -25.92 9.60
CA THR A 12 -6.35 -26.75 8.54
C THR A 12 -5.98 -25.90 7.31
N PRO A 13 -5.04 -26.35 6.45
CA PRO A 13 -4.71 -25.67 5.20
C PRO A 13 -5.93 -25.46 4.30
N ARG A 14 -6.85 -26.45 4.26
CA ARG A 14 -8.10 -26.39 3.48
C ARG A 14 -9.01 -25.26 3.96
N ARG A 15 -9.21 -25.13 5.27
CA ARG A 15 -10.02 -24.06 5.86
C ARG A 15 -9.41 -22.68 5.64
N ARG A 16 -8.07 -22.57 5.72
CA ARG A 16 -7.35 -21.34 5.37
C ARG A 16 -7.56 -20.98 3.91
N GLU A 17 -7.51 -21.94 3.00
CA GLU A 17 -7.73 -21.73 1.58
C GLU A 17 -9.18 -21.32 1.30
N ALA A 18 -10.16 -21.98 1.92
CA ALA A 18 -11.58 -21.59 1.83
C ALA A 18 -11.80 -20.16 2.34
N ALA A 19 -11.20 -19.78 3.47
CA ALA A 19 -11.26 -18.42 3.99
C ALA A 19 -10.59 -17.40 3.05
N ARG A 20 -9.48 -17.77 2.37
CA ARG A 20 -8.87 -16.97 1.31
C ARG A 20 -9.83 -16.79 0.13
N GLN A 21 -10.53 -17.87 -0.26
CA GLN A 21 -11.48 -17.83 -1.35
C GLN A 21 -12.68 -16.92 -1.06
N GLN A 22 -13.14 -16.90 0.18
CA GLN A 22 -14.21 -16.02 0.67
C GLN A 22 -13.75 -14.56 0.87
N GLY A 23 -12.47 -14.27 0.70
CA GLY A 23 -11.95 -12.90 0.83
C GLY A 23 -11.84 -12.39 2.26
N SER A 24 -11.91 -13.26 3.27
CA SER A 24 -11.86 -12.88 4.68
C SER A 24 -10.44 -12.65 5.22
N MET A 25 -9.40 -12.85 4.39
CA MET A 25 -8.00 -12.62 4.78
C MET A 25 -7.68 -11.13 4.89
N PRO A 26 -6.93 -10.70 5.93
CA PRO A 26 -6.46 -9.32 6.03
C PRO A 26 -5.48 -9.03 4.89
N MET A 27 -5.73 -7.95 4.16
CA MET A 27 -4.87 -7.52 3.05
C MET A 27 -3.72 -6.66 3.56
N ALA A 28 -2.54 -6.86 3.00
CA ALA A 28 -1.34 -6.07 3.29
C ALA A 28 -1.27 -4.77 2.45
N ALA A 29 -2.41 -4.22 2.05
CA ALA A 29 -2.46 -3.04 1.17
C ALA A 29 -1.70 -1.84 1.74
N ILE A 30 -1.85 -1.57 3.05
CA ILE A 30 -1.17 -0.45 3.71
C ILE A 30 0.34 -0.66 3.72
N LEU A 31 0.80 -1.88 4.01
CA LEU A 31 2.23 -2.22 3.96
C LEU A 31 2.80 -2.07 2.54
N ALA A 32 2.07 -2.48 1.52
CA ALA A 32 2.48 -2.31 0.13
C ALA A 32 2.61 -0.82 -0.24
N TRP A 33 1.67 0.02 0.17
CA TRP A 33 1.75 1.47 -0.03
C TRP A 33 2.97 2.08 0.66
N VAL A 34 3.22 1.73 1.92
CA VAL A 34 4.39 2.22 2.66
C VAL A 34 5.69 1.75 2.01
N ALA A 35 5.75 0.50 1.54
CA ALA A 35 6.91 -0.03 0.82
C ALA A 35 7.15 0.71 -0.51
N THR A 36 6.08 1.04 -1.26
CA THR A 36 6.17 1.86 -2.47
C THR A 36 6.75 3.24 -2.16
N VAL A 37 6.23 3.91 -1.13
CA VAL A 37 6.71 5.24 -0.71
C VAL A 37 8.17 5.17 -0.22
N ALA A 38 8.52 4.15 0.55
CA ALA A 38 9.90 3.95 1.01
C ALA A 38 10.87 3.75 -0.17
N ALA A 39 10.49 2.93 -1.15
CA ALA A 39 11.28 2.72 -2.37
C ALA A 39 11.42 4.01 -3.19
N ALA A 40 10.33 4.76 -3.35
CA ALA A 40 10.37 6.06 -4.02
C ALA A 40 11.31 7.05 -3.31
N LEU A 41 11.33 7.03 -1.98
CA LEU A 41 12.18 7.90 -1.16
C LEU A 41 13.67 7.56 -1.32
N VAL A 42 14.00 6.27 -1.39
CA VAL A 42 15.37 5.80 -1.66
C VAL A 42 15.84 6.23 -3.07
N LEU A 43 14.93 6.21 -4.04
CA LEU A 43 15.22 6.59 -5.43
C LEU A 43 15.17 8.10 -5.66
N LEU A 44 14.54 8.85 -4.78
CA LEU A 44 14.34 10.31 -4.91
C LEU A 44 15.63 11.10 -5.14
N PRO A 45 16.75 10.85 -4.44
CA PRO A 45 18.00 11.58 -4.70
C PRO A 45 18.53 11.35 -6.12
N HIS A 46 18.41 10.14 -6.64
CA HIS A 46 18.81 9.84 -8.01
C HIS A 46 17.90 10.55 -9.03
N TRP A 47 16.59 10.49 -8.80
CA TRP A 47 15.60 11.19 -9.63
C TRP A 47 15.82 12.70 -9.65
N LEU A 48 16.07 13.33 -8.50
CA LEU A 48 16.33 14.75 -8.41
C LEU A 48 17.59 15.17 -9.19
N ARG A 49 18.66 14.37 -9.12
CA ARG A 49 19.91 14.65 -9.86
C ARG A 49 19.72 14.59 -11.38
N THR A 50 18.78 13.81 -11.87
CA THR A 50 18.55 13.62 -13.32
C THR A 50 17.41 14.50 -13.83
N ALA A 51 16.30 14.59 -13.11
CA ALA A 51 15.10 15.29 -13.55
C ALA A 51 15.15 16.79 -13.29
N LEU A 52 15.80 17.25 -12.21
CA LEU A 52 15.85 18.67 -11.87
C LEU A 52 16.62 19.51 -12.90
N PRO A 53 17.83 19.11 -13.35
CA PRO A 53 18.51 19.84 -14.45
C PRO A 53 17.72 19.83 -15.74
N ALA A 54 17.12 18.69 -16.12
CA ALA A 54 16.30 18.58 -17.32
C ALA A 54 15.08 19.52 -17.26
N ALA A 55 14.44 19.64 -16.10
CA ALA A 55 13.32 20.59 -15.91
C ALA A 55 13.80 22.04 -15.97
N ALA A 56 14.96 22.36 -15.38
CA ALA A 56 15.55 23.70 -15.43
C ALA A 56 15.93 24.10 -16.86
N ASP A 57 16.48 23.20 -17.66
CA ASP A 57 16.84 23.45 -19.04
C ASP A 57 15.61 23.64 -19.91
N LEU A 58 14.55 22.89 -19.68
CA LEU A 58 13.26 23.05 -20.34
C LEU A 58 12.66 24.45 -20.05
N MET A 59 12.72 24.86 -18.78
CA MET A 59 12.23 26.18 -18.36
C MET A 59 13.05 27.31 -18.99
N ARG A 60 14.37 27.16 -19.04
CA ARG A 60 15.25 28.14 -19.72
C ARG A 60 14.98 28.24 -21.22
N GLN A 61 14.78 27.09 -21.88
CA GLN A 61 14.47 27.05 -23.32
C GLN A 61 13.11 27.69 -23.60
N SER A 62 12.08 27.40 -22.82
CA SER A 62 10.76 28.00 -22.98
C SER A 62 10.75 29.51 -22.74
N LEU A 63 11.49 29.99 -21.73
CA LEU A 63 11.67 31.41 -21.47
C LEU A 63 12.44 32.10 -22.61
N ALA A 64 13.53 31.49 -23.09
CA ALA A 64 14.29 32.03 -24.21
C ALA A 64 13.49 32.10 -25.51
N ALA A 65 12.61 31.11 -25.78
CA ALA A 65 11.71 31.11 -26.90
C ALA A 65 10.67 32.25 -26.78
N ALA A 66 10.05 32.43 -25.64
CA ALA A 66 9.06 33.47 -25.36
C ALA A 66 9.63 34.90 -25.49
N ILE A 67 10.92 35.07 -25.15
CA ILE A 67 11.61 36.39 -25.27
C ILE A 67 11.97 36.68 -26.74
N ARG A 68 12.32 35.67 -27.55
CA ARG A 68 12.75 35.87 -28.95
C ARG A 68 11.61 36.27 -29.85
N ASP A 69 10.45 35.71 -29.71
CA ASP A 69 9.29 36.05 -30.58
C ASP A 69 7.97 35.92 -29.79
N PRO A 70 7.48 37.02 -29.17
CA PRO A 70 6.21 37.02 -28.45
C PRO A 70 4.99 36.76 -29.34
N SER A 71 5.13 36.94 -30.69
CA SER A 71 4.04 36.77 -31.65
C SER A 71 3.89 35.32 -32.15
N ASP A 72 4.89 34.48 -31.95
CA ASP A 72 4.91 33.10 -32.45
C ASP A 72 4.44 32.07 -31.38
N LEU A 73 3.68 32.51 -30.39
CA LEU A 73 2.98 31.64 -29.42
C LEU A 73 1.77 30.94 -30.05
N SER A 74 1.87 30.59 -31.33
CA SER A 74 0.89 29.71 -31.95
C SER A 74 1.01 28.31 -31.31
N ILE A 75 -0.12 27.78 -30.83
CA ILE A 75 -0.23 26.43 -30.22
C ILE A 75 0.28 25.34 -31.17
N GLU A 76 0.33 25.61 -32.48
CA GLU A 76 0.85 24.73 -33.54
C GLU A 76 2.39 24.55 -33.50
N ALA A 77 3.16 25.52 -32.94
CA ALA A 77 4.60 25.42 -32.82
C ALA A 77 5.05 24.53 -31.63
N ILE A 78 4.13 24.16 -30.74
CA ILE A 78 4.44 23.32 -29.58
C ILE A 78 4.38 21.84 -30.01
N SER A 79 5.50 21.35 -30.54
CA SER A 79 5.65 19.90 -30.77
C SER A 79 5.40 19.13 -29.47
N PRO A 80 4.60 18.02 -29.47
CA PRO A 80 4.39 17.18 -28.31
C PRO A 80 5.70 16.71 -27.65
N ALA A 81 6.76 16.54 -28.44
CA ALA A 81 8.10 16.19 -27.95
C ALA A 81 8.79 17.34 -27.19
N ALA A 82 8.40 18.60 -27.42
CA ALA A 82 8.90 19.76 -26.68
C ALA A 82 8.18 19.92 -25.33
N ILE A 83 6.93 19.39 -25.21
CA ILE A 83 6.16 19.47 -23.97
C ILE A 83 6.67 18.48 -22.92
N LEU A 84 7.12 17.30 -23.35
CA LEU A 84 7.59 16.23 -22.45
C LEU A 84 8.93 15.65 -22.94
N PRO A 85 10.06 16.29 -22.61
CA PRO A 85 11.37 15.77 -23.02
C PRO A 85 11.64 14.40 -22.41
N VAL A 86 12.18 13.51 -23.20
CA VAL A 86 12.55 12.15 -22.79
C VAL A 86 13.44 12.15 -21.55
N SER A 87 14.28 13.17 -21.39
CA SER A 87 15.16 13.39 -20.22
C SER A 87 14.39 13.56 -18.91
N LEU A 88 13.13 14.00 -18.95
CA LEU A 88 12.26 14.12 -17.78
C LEU A 88 11.34 12.91 -17.61
N VAL A 89 10.83 12.38 -18.73
CA VAL A 89 9.89 11.25 -18.73
C VAL A 89 10.58 9.97 -18.28
N LEU A 90 11.78 9.68 -18.79
CA LEU A 90 12.48 8.43 -18.51
C LEU A 90 12.81 8.22 -17.03
N PRO A 91 13.44 9.18 -16.31
CA PRO A 91 13.73 9.02 -14.88
C PRO A 91 12.44 8.97 -14.04
N THR A 92 11.39 9.70 -14.45
CA THR A 92 10.09 9.66 -13.74
C THR A 92 9.39 8.32 -13.93
N ALA A 93 9.36 7.79 -15.15
CA ALA A 93 8.82 6.46 -15.43
C ALA A 93 9.61 5.37 -14.68
N ALA A 94 10.94 5.45 -14.64
CA ALA A 94 11.78 4.51 -13.91
C ALA A 94 11.48 4.55 -12.40
N LEU A 95 11.33 5.74 -11.80
CA LEU A 95 10.96 5.90 -10.40
C LEU A 95 9.62 5.21 -10.10
N VAL A 96 8.59 5.50 -10.91
CA VAL A 96 7.23 4.96 -10.72
C VAL A 96 7.22 3.45 -10.91
N LEU A 97 7.88 2.94 -11.95
CA LEU A 97 7.93 1.50 -12.23
C LEU A 97 8.67 0.73 -11.13
N VAL A 98 9.84 1.22 -10.69
CA VAL A 98 10.61 0.53 -9.65
C VAL A 98 9.89 0.60 -8.31
N ALA A 99 9.44 1.78 -7.88
CA ALA A 99 8.71 1.92 -6.63
C ALA A 99 7.39 1.13 -6.64
N GLY A 100 6.65 1.16 -7.75
CA GLY A 100 5.42 0.40 -7.94
C GLY A 100 5.65 -1.11 -7.90
N SER A 101 6.73 -1.59 -8.54
CA SER A 101 7.08 -3.03 -8.52
C SER A 101 7.41 -3.53 -7.12
N VAL A 102 8.08 -2.72 -6.28
CA VAL A 102 8.34 -3.05 -4.86
C VAL A 102 7.03 -3.21 -4.10
N GLY A 103 6.10 -2.27 -4.24
CA GLY A 103 4.79 -2.36 -3.59
C GLY A 103 3.98 -3.57 -4.05
N LEU A 104 3.99 -3.86 -5.35
CA LEU A 104 3.35 -5.05 -5.91
C LEU A 104 4.00 -6.34 -5.39
N ALA A 105 5.33 -6.39 -5.30
CA ALA A 105 6.05 -7.53 -4.75
C ALA A 105 5.68 -7.78 -3.29
N VAL A 106 5.69 -6.75 -2.44
CA VAL A 106 5.27 -6.85 -1.04
C VAL A 106 3.85 -7.38 -0.93
N ARG A 107 2.93 -6.87 -1.74
CA ARG A 107 1.55 -7.32 -1.77
C ARG A 107 1.43 -8.78 -2.21
N PHE A 108 2.17 -9.17 -3.24
CA PHE A 108 2.19 -10.54 -3.76
C PHE A 108 2.69 -11.53 -2.71
N PHE A 109 3.79 -11.22 -2.02
CA PHE A 109 4.36 -12.09 -0.98
C PHE A 109 3.49 -12.20 0.26
N LEU A 110 2.85 -11.11 0.71
CA LEU A 110 2.06 -11.10 1.94
C LEU A 110 0.62 -11.60 1.74
N ASP A 111 -0.02 -11.23 0.65
CA ASP A 111 -1.42 -11.60 0.37
C ASP A 111 -1.52 -12.95 -0.37
N GLY A 112 -0.40 -13.47 -0.89
CA GLY A 112 -0.38 -14.59 -1.83
C GLY A 112 -1.02 -14.19 -3.17
N SER A 113 -0.88 -15.03 -4.20
CA SER A 113 -1.36 -14.76 -5.56
C SER A 113 -2.92 -14.77 -5.72
N ALA A 114 -3.65 -14.36 -4.68
CA ALA A 114 -5.11 -14.35 -4.65
C ALA A 114 -5.73 -13.19 -5.48
N TRP A 115 -5.17 -12.95 -6.65
CA TRP A 115 -5.76 -12.05 -7.65
C TRP A 115 -6.98 -12.74 -8.26
N ARG A 116 -8.15 -12.43 -7.73
CA ARG A 116 -9.42 -12.93 -8.28
C ARG A 116 -10.27 -11.74 -8.69
N LEU A 117 -10.43 -11.57 -9.99
CA LEU A 117 -11.35 -10.60 -10.60
C LEU A 117 -12.79 -10.77 -10.10
N GLY A 118 -13.20 -11.99 -9.70
CA GLY A 118 -14.52 -12.26 -9.13
C GLY A 118 -14.83 -11.55 -7.80
N ARG A 119 -13.82 -10.98 -7.11
CA ARG A 119 -14.07 -10.14 -5.92
C ARG A 119 -14.63 -8.75 -6.26
N ALA A 120 -14.46 -8.30 -7.49
CA ALA A 120 -15.00 -7.04 -7.98
C ALA A 120 -16.49 -7.12 -8.36
N ALA A 121 -17.07 -8.34 -8.39
CA ALA A 121 -18.48 -8.50 -8.67
C ALA A 121 -19.34 -7.85 -7.56
N PRO A 122 -20.29 -6.99 -7.90
CA PRO A 122 -21.16 -6.34 -6.93
C PRO A 122 -22.06 -7.41 -6.27
N ALA A 123 -21.90 -7.59 -4.97
CA ALA A 123 -22.78 -8.44 -4.18
C ALA A 123 -23.91 -7.58 -3.61
N LEU A 124 -25.13 -7.77 -4.11
CA LEU A 124 -26.32 -7.01 -3.72
C LEU A 124 -26.61 -7.10 -2.20
N ASP A 125 -26.23 -8.22 -1.56
CA ASP A 125 -26.36 -8.42 -0.11
C ASP A 125 -25.53 -7.43 0.72
N ARG A 126 -24.56 -6.72 0.10
CA ARG A 126 -23.71 -5.71 0.78
C ARG A 126 -24.33 -4.32 0.79
N ILE A 127 -25.47 -4.12 0.11
CA ILE A 127 -26.13 -2.81 -0.05
C ILE A 127 -27.17 -2.56 1.05
N ASN A 128 -27.27 -3.41 2.07
CA ASN A 128 -28.20 -3.17 3.17
C ASN A 128 -27.72 -2.04 4.09
N PRO A 129 -28.35 -0.82 4.05
CA PRO A 129 -27.90 0.35 4.78
C PRO A 129 -28.06 0.20 6.30
N LEU A 130 -29.06 -0.58 6.77
CA LEU A 130 -29.29 -0.80 8.19
C LEU A 130 -28.18 -1.62 8.83
N ALA A 131 -27.70 -2.66 8.13
CA ALA A 131 -26.55 -3.45 8.58
C ALA A 131 -25.25 -2.60 8.58
N GLY A 132 -25.14 -1.62 7.70
CA GLY A 132 -24.03 -0.67 7.64
C GLY A 132 -23.99 0.23 8.88
N ILE A 133 -25.12 0.83 9.26
CA ILE A 133 -25.23 1.72 10.43
C ILE A 133 -24.91 0.96 11.73
N ALA A 134 -25.43 -0.25 11.92
CA ALA A 134 -25.15 -1.08 13.09
C ALA A 134 -23.65 -1.42 13.24
N ARG A 135 -22.91 -1.57 12.10
CA ARG A 135 -21.45 -1.78 12.12
C ARG A 135 -20.70 -0.51 12.53
N ILE A 136 -21.15 0.67 12.11
CA ILE A 136 -20.49 1.95 12.43
C ILE A 136 -20.53 2.22 13.94
N VAL A 137 -21.63 1.87 14.60
CA VAL A 137 -21.85 2.09 16.06
C VAL A 137 -21.28 0.95 16.91
N SER A 138 -20.56 -0.03 16.34
CA SER A 138 -20.00 -1.14 17.11
C SER A 138 -18.80 -0.69 17.97
N LEU A 139 -18.68 -1.25 19.17
CA LEU A 139 -17.54 -1.00 20.07
C LEU A 139 -16.19 -1.33 19.39
N GLN A 140 -16.18 -2.33 18.50
CA GLN A 140 -15.01 -2.71 17.72
C GLN A 140 -14.60 -1.62 16.72
N THR A 141 -15.57 -0.93 16.11
CA THR A 141 -15.31 0.20 15.23
C THR A 141 -14.73 1.37 16.01
N LEU A 142 -15.28 1.65 17.20
CA LEU A 142 -14.77 2.70 18.09
C LEU A 142 -13.30 2.48 18.45
N TRP A 143 -12.92 1.26 18.85
CA TRP A 143 -11.52 0.90 19.11
C TRP A 143 -10.61 1.05 17.89
N SER A 144 -11.12 0.73 16.69
CA SER A 144 -10.33 0.92 15.45
C SER A 144 -10.15 2.40 15.12
N ILE A 145 -11.16 3.24 15.35
CA ILE A 145 -11.08 4.70 15.16
C ILE A 145 -10.04 5.29 16.11
N VAL A 146 -10.10 4.95 17.40
CA VAL A 146 -9.13 5.43 18.39
C VAL A 146 -7.71 4.99 18.02
N GLY A 147 -7.51 3.73 17.64
CA GLY A 147 -6.20 3.23 17.20
C GLY A 147 -5.66 3.97 15.97
N ASN A 148 -6.52 4.25 14.99
CA ASN A 148 -6.13 5.00 13.80
C ASN A 148 -5.86 6.47 14.12
N ALA A 149 -6.63 7.09 15.00
CA ALA A 149 -6.42 8.46 15.46
C ALA A 149 -5.08 8.60 16.22
N CYS A 150 -4.76 7.66 17.10
CA CYS A 150 -3.46 7.60 17.78
C CYS A 150 -2.30 7.43 16.78
N GLY A 151 -2.48 6.56 15.77
CA GLY A 151 -1.50 6.36 14.70
C GLY A 151 -1.27 7.63 13.87
N LEU A 152 -2.35 8.34 13.52
CA LEU A 152 -2.27 9.62 12.82
C LEU A 152 -1.59 10.69 13.68
N ALA A 153 -1.93 10.79 14.95
CA ALA A 153 -1.31 11.72 15.88
C ALA A 153 0.20 11.45 16.02
N ALA A 154 0.61 10.19 16.09
CA ALA A 154 2.02 9.82 16.11
C ALA A 154 2.75 10.22 14.81
N LEU A 155 2.13 10.01 13.65
CA LEU A 155 2.69 10.44 12.36
C LEU A 155 2.84 11.96 12.27
N VAL A 156 1.83 12.71 12.71
CA VAL A 156 1.86 14.18 12.73
C VAL A 156 2.95 14.67 13.69
N ALA A 157 3.07 14.07 14.87
CA ALA A 157 4.11 14.44 15.84
C ALA A 157 5.52 14.18 15.30
N VAL A 158 5.75 13.02 14.67
CA VAL A 158 7.03 12.69 14.04
C VAL A 158 7.31 13.62 12.85
N ALA A 159 6.31 13.93 12.03
CA ALA A 159 6.46 14.85 10.92
C ALA A 159 6.81 16.26 11.38
N ALA A 160 6.13 16.78 12.41
CA ALA A 160 6.42 18.08 12.99
C ALA A 160 7.83 18.14 13.59
N TRP A 161 8.23 17.11 14.34
CA TRP A 161 9.58 17.03 14.91
C TRP A 161 10.65 16.93 13.83
N SER A 162 10.46 16.11 12.80
CA SER A 162 11.41 15.91 11.71
C SER A 162 11.48 17.07 10.71
N ALA A 163 10.50 17.99 10.73
CA ALA A 163 10.49 19.19 9.89
C ALA A 163 11.41 20.31 10.41
N THR A 164 11.89 20.24 11.66
CA THR A 164 12.73 21.29 12.26
C THR A 164 13.98 21.66 11.43
N PRO A 165 14.72 20.72 10.79
CA PRO A 165 15.86 21.07 9.95
C PRO A 165 15.49 21.86 8.68
N LEU A 166 14.28 21.65 8.13
CA LEU A 166 13.78 22.41 6.99
C LEU A 166 13.49 23.86 7.38
N PHE A 167 12.86 24.08 8.53
CA PHE A 167 12.60 25.44 9.03
C PHE A 167 13.88 26.20 9.27
N SER A 168 14.93 25.57 9.79
CA SER A 168 16.23 26.23 10.00
C SER A 168 16.91 26.61 8.67
N LEU A 169 16.79 25.78 7.63
CA LEU A 169 17.31 26.11 6.29
C LEU A 169 16.53 27.25 5.63
N ILE A 170 15.22 27.31 5.79
CA ILE A 170 14.39 28.41 5.27
C ILE A 170 14.74 29.72 6.02
N ALA A 171 14.95 29.65 7.32
CA ALA A 171 15.27 30.81 8.14
C ALA A 171 16.68 31.37 7.88
N SER A 172 17.64 30.53 7.45
CA SER A 172 19.03 30.98 7.15
C SER A 172 19.17 31.73 5.83
N ALA A 173 18.13 31.74 4.97
CA ALA A 173 17.97 32.54 3.76
C ALA A 173 19.27 32.82 2.96
N ASP A 174 20.04 31.78 2.67
CA ASP A 174 21.23 31.92 1.83
C ASP A 174 20.79 32.01 0.36
N PRO A 175 21.11 33.12 -0.38
CA PRO A 175 20.54 33.36 -1.72
C PRO A 175 21.06 32.42 -2.81
N ALA A 176 21.97 31.52 -2.50
CA ALA A 176 22.50 30.52 -3.43
C ALA A 176 22.56 29.14 -2.76
N PRO A 177 21.40 28.48 -2.46
CA PRO A 177 21.42 27.18 -1.84
C PRO A 177 21.95 26.14 -2.84
N GLU A 178 23.12 25.58 -2.54
CA GLU A 178 23.51 24.31 -3.16
C GLU A 178 22.38 23.29 -2.92
N SER A 179 22.01 22.54 -3.94
CA SER A 179 20.91 21.57 -3.86
C SER A 179 21.15 20.45 -2.81
N GLY A 180 22.40 20.22 -2.41
CA GLY A 180 22.82 19.20 -1.47
C GLY A 180 22.20 19.31 -0.06
N PRO A 181 22.25 20.45 0.61
CA PRO A 181 21.68 20.65 1.95
C PRO A 181 20.17 20.45 2.00
N TRP A 182 19.44 20.92 0.97
CA TRP A 182 17.99 20.74 0.86
C TRP A 182 17.59 19.28 0.69
N MET A 183 18.30 18.55 -0.17
CA MET A 183 18.04 17.12 -0.36
C MET A 183 18.28 16.32 0.93
N ALA A 184 19.36 16.64 1.65
CA ALA A 184 19.66 16.00 2.93
C ALA A 184 18.61 16.33 3.99
N ALA A 185 18.08 17.54 4.03
CA ALA A 185 17.04 17.97 4.96
C ALA A 185 15.71 17.27 4.66
N VAL A 186 15.30 17.20 3.39
CA VAL A 186 14.09 16.46 2.96
C VAL A 186 14.23 14.99 3.29
N GLY A 187 15.36 14.35 3.03
CA GLY A 187 15.60 12.96 3.39
C GLY A 187 15.51 12.71 4.90
N ARG A 188 16.13 13.59 5.72
CA ARG A 188 16.04 13.51 7.19
C ARG A 188 14.62 13.72 7.72
N MET A 189 13.81 14.52 7.05
CA MET A 189 12.41 14.71 7.40
C MET A 189 11.55 13.49 7.04
N LEU A 190 11.70 12.97 5.84
CA LEU A 190 10.81 11.93 5.31
C LEU A 190 11.12 10.54 5.86
N LEU A 191 12.40 10.23 6.13
CA LEU A 191 12.81 8.91 6.60
C LEU A 191 12.11 8.49 7.91
N PRO A 192 12.09 9.29 9.00
CA PRO A 192 11.40 8.90 10.22
C PRO A 192 9.88 8.80 10.05
N VAL A 193 9.28 9.63 9.19
CA VAL A 193 7.85 9.56 8.89
C VAL A 193 7.50 8.23 8.21
N VAL A 194 8.28 7.83 7.19
CA VAL A 194 8.07 6.56 6.49
C VAL A 194 8.37 5.37 7.39
N ALA A 195 9.42 5.44 8.22
CA ALA A 195 9.72 4.41 9.19
C ALA A 195 8.58 4.21 10.21
N THR A 196 8.02 5.32 10.72
CA THR A 196 6.88 5.29 11.65
C THR A 196 5.63 4.75 10.96
N ALA A 197 5.33 5.19 9.74
CA ALA A 197 4.22 4.67 8.94
C ALA A 197 4.37 3.16 8.69
N GLY A 198 5.58 2.71 8.38
CA GLY A 198 5.89 1.28 8.20
C GLY A 198 5.68 0.46 9.47
N GLY A 199 6.14 0.97 10.61
CA GLY A 199 5.92 0.33 11.91
C GLY A 199 4.44 0.22 12.27
N LEU A 200 3.68 1.30 12.09
CA LEU A 200 2.23 1.31 12.32
C LEU A 200 1.49 0.36 11.37
N ALA A 201 1.85 0.36 10.09
CA ALA A 201 1.26 -0.53 9.10
C ALA A 201 1.55 -2.01 9.42
N ALA A 202 2.77 -2.33 9.84
CA ALA A 202 3.17 -3.67 10.25
C ALA A 202 2.41 -4.13 11.51
N CYS A 203 2.27 -3.26 12.51
CA CYS A 203 1.47 -3.53 13.70
C CYS A 203 -0.01 -3.78 13.35
N GLN A 204 -0.62 -2.93 12.54
CA GLN A 204 -2.02 -3.07 12.13
C GLN A 204 -2.25 -4.37 11.34
N TRP A 205 -1.36 -4.68 10.40
CA TRP A 205 -1.43 -5.92 9.64
C TRP A 205 -1.23 -7.14 10.52
N GLY A 206 -0.24 -7.12 11.43
CA GLY A 206 0.01 -8.19 12.39
C GLY A 206 -1.19 -8.47 13.29
N LEU A 207 -1.79 -7.41 13.87
CA LEU A 207 -3.00 -7.51 14.67
C LEU A 207 -4.19 -8.06 13.87
N ALA A 208 -4.37 -7.59 12.64
CA ALA A 208 -5.42 -8.10 11.75
C ALA A 208 -5.21 -9.58 11.44
N ARG A 209 -3.97 -10.01 11.22
CA ARG A 209 -3.60 -11.40 11.00
C ARG A 209 -3.85 -12.29 12.22
N MET A 210 -3.45 -11.83 13.39
CA MET A 210 -3.71 -12.55 14.65
C MET A 210 -5.22 -12.70 14.92
N ARG A 211 -6.02 -11.65 14.69
CA ARG A 211 -7.48 -11.69 14.82
C ARG A 211 -8.10 -12.65 13.79
N PHE A 212 -7.58 -12.67 12.57
CA PHE A 212 -8.00 -13.60 11.55
C PHE A 212 -7.72 -15.04 11.95
N GLU A 213 -6.49 -15.36 12.39
CA GLU A 213 -6.13 -16.72 12.82
C GLU A 213 -6.98 -17.19 14.01
N LYS A 214 -7.25 -16.33 14.99
CA LYS A 214 -8.17 -16.64 16.08
C LYS A 214 -9.59 -16.96 15.58
N ARG A 215 -10.07 -16.26 14.56
CA ARG A 215 -11.43 -16.42 14.03
C ARG A 215 -11.63 -17.72 13.26
N ILE A 216 -10.57 -18.23 12.58
CA ILE A 216 -10.64 -19.47 11.79
C ILE A 216 -10.29 -20.73 12.61
N ARG A 217 -9.91 -20.60 13.90
CA ARG A 217 -9.68 -21.76 14.78
C ARG A 217 -10.90 -22.65 14.83
N MET A 218 -10.67 -23.93 15.04
CA MET A 218 -11.65 -25.00 15.02
C MET A 218 -11.92 -25.54 16.40
N THR A 219 -13.14 -26.07 16.59
CA THR A 219 -13.43 -26.92 17.72
C THR A 219 -12.89 -28.34 17.46
N PRO A 220 -12.67 -29.18 18.50
CA PRO A 220 -12.24 -30.57 18.33
C PRO A 220 -13.18 -31.39 17.45
N ASP A 221 -14.47 -31.11 17.50
CA ASP A 221 -15.47 -31.83 16.72
C ASP A 221 -15.45 -31.39 15.23
N GLU A 222 -15.35 -30.07 14.95
CA GLU A 222 -15.13 -29.57 13.60
C GLU A 222 -13.87 -30.18 12.95
N PHE A 223 -12.80 -30.36 13.72
CA PHE A 223 -11.56 -30.97 13.23
C PHE A 223 -11.74 -32.46 12.90
N LYS A 224 -12.46 -33.21 13.76
CA LYS A 224 -12.79 -34.63 13.50
C LYS A 224 -13.61 -34.80 12.24
N ASP A 225 -14.62 -33.96 12.05
CA ASP A 225 -15.50 -34.02 10.86
C ASP A 225 -14.74 -33.67 9.58
N GLU A 226 -13.88 -32.65 9.61
CA GLU A 226 -13.04 -32.30 8.46
C GLU A 226 -12.01 -33.39 8.15
N SER A 227 -11.42 -34.02 9.18
CA SER A 227 -10.48 -35.14 9.01
C SER A 227 -11.16 -36.38 8.42
N ARG A 228 -12.40 -36.69 8.84
CA ARG A 228 -13.22 -37.75 8.26
C ARG A 228 -13.56 -37.47 6.79
N GLY A 229 -13.91 -36.23 6.45
CA GLY A 229 -14.14 -35.79 5.08
C GLY A 229 -12.92 -35.94 4.17
N MET A 230 -11.71 -35.69 4.69
CA MET A 230 -10.48 -35.90 3.94
C MET A 230 -10.17 -37.40 3.71
N GLN A 231 -10.51 -38.26 4.67
CA GLN A 231 -10.30 -39.72 4.52
C GLN A 231 -11.33 -40.38 3.63
N ALA A 232 -12.55 -39.87 3.58
CA ALA A 232 -13.63 -40.40 2.72
C ALA A 232 -13.42 -40.08 1.22
N ASP A 233 -12.83 -38.95 0.88
CA ASP A 233 -12.61 -38.48 -0.49
C ASP A 233 -11.81 -39.46 -1.39
N PRO A 234 -10.65 -40.06 -0.95
CA PRO A 234 -9.89 -40.98 -1.79
C PRO A 234 -10.62 -42.29 -2.06
N LYS A 235 -11.41 -42.80 -1.08
CA LYS A 235 -12.17 -44.06 -1.26
C LYS A 235 -13.34 -43.89 -2.22
N ILE A 236 -14.05 -42.76 -2.13
CA ILE A 236 -15.16 -42.44 -3.04
C ILE A 236 -14.65 -42.27 -4.48
N ARG A 237 -13.49 -41.61 -4.70
CA ARG A 237 -12.86 -41.51 -6.02
C ARG A 237 -12.45 -42.86 -6.60
N LEU A 238 -11.95 -43.77 -5.76
CA LEU A 238 -11.56 -45.11 -6.19
C LEU A 238 -12.80 -45.97 -6.56
N LEU A 239 -13.90 -45.81 -5.85
CA LEU A 239 -15.16 -46.47 -6.15
C LEU A 239 -15.81 -45.96 -7.45
N GLN A 240 -15.81 -44.66 -7.67
CA GLN A 240 -16.29 -44.05 -8.92
C GLN A 240 -15.45 -44.43 -10.13
N ARG A 241 -14.15 -44.66 -9.97
CA ARG A 241 -13.27 -45.11 -11.05
C ARG A 241 -13.42 -46.59 -11.39
N LYS A 242 -14.04 -47.38 -10.52
CA LYS A 242 -14.29 -48.82 -10.70
C LYS A 242 -15.67 -49.11 -11.31
N SER A 243 -16.60 -48.13 -11.29
CA SER A 243 -17.95 -48.23 -11.80
C SER A 243 -18.15 -47.60 -13.21
N GLY A 244 -17.15 -47.00 -13.81
CA GLY A 244 -17.12 -46.54 -15.19
C GLY A 244 -16.02 -47.27 -16.00
#